data_1d2fe3fc1f8cc97ef4765d9e9d477664
#
_entry.id   1d2fe3fc1f8cc97ef4765d9e9d477664
#
_cell.length_a   1.000
_cell.length_b   1.000
_cell.length_c   1.000
_cell.angle_alpha   90.00
_cell.angle_beta   90.00
_cell.angle_gamma   90.00
#
_symmetry.space_group_name_H-M   'P 1'
#
loop_
_entity.id
_entity.type
_entity.pdbx_description
1 polymer ?
#
loop_
_entity_poly.entity_id
_entity_poly.type
_entity_poly.pdbx_seq_one_letter_code
_entity_poly.pdbx_strand_id
1 'polypeptide(L)'
;EVRLQENDLIVSKTDMKGRITYVNRTFMRISNYAEHEVMGKQHNVVRHPDVPRGVYRLMWDTLKAGNEFFGVLKNLTADGHFYWVLANVTLDRNATGEVAGYFSVRRSVSPDAVREASDLYAEMLRIERQAGSAAAPEASLAWLKSAMAERMVSFEQFTLASCRD
;
A
#
# COMPACT_ATOMS: atom_id res chain seq x y z
N GLU A 1 5.60 3.67 16.83
CA GLU A 1 5.17 2.59 15.92
C GLU A 1 4.12 1.72 16.59
N VAL A 2 2.99 1.50 15.91
CA VAL A 2 1.98 0.51 16.30
C VAL A 2 2.32 -0.81 15.62
N ARG A 3 2.45 -1.89 16.39
CA ARG A 3 2.78 -3.20 15.84
C ARG A 3 1.53 -4.07 15.74
N LEU A 4 1.35 -4.69 14.57
CA LEU A 4 0.32 -5.68 14.36
C LEU A 4 0.73 -7.00 15.05
N GLN A 5 -0.25 -7.69 15.60
CA GLN A 5 -0.09 -9.08 16.02
C GLN A 5 -0.16 -9.99 14.78
N GLU A 6 0.38 -11.20 14.88
CA GLU A 6 0.42 -12.17 13.79
C GLU A 6 -0.96 -12.47 13.19
N ASN A 7 -1.98 -12.52 14.02
CA ASN A 7 -3.37 -12.79 13.61
C ASN A 7 -4.18 -11.54 13.24
N ASP A 8 -3.57 -10.36 13.25
CA ASP A 8 -4.26 -9.13 12.86
C ASP A 8 -4.45 -9.07 11.34
N LEU A 9 -5.72 -8.98 10.94
CA LEU A 9 -6.09 -8.71 9.56
C LEU A 9 -6.84 -7.37 9.51
N ILE A 10 -6.21 -6.39 8.85
CA ILE A 10 -6.84 -5.10 8.56
C ILE A 10 -7.54 -5.22 7.22
N VAL A 11 -8.85 -5.01 7.20
CA VAL A 11 -9.66 -5.09 5.98
C VAL A 11 -10.35 -3.76 5.70
N SER A 12 -10.28 -3.32 4.46
CA SER A 12 -11.06 -2.18 3.96
C SER A 12 -11.51 -2.39 2.53
N LYS A 13 -12.61 -1.75 2.17
CA LYS A 13 -13.11 -1.64 0.78
C LYS A 13 -13.24 -0.18 0.39
N THR A 14 -13.13 0.08 -0.89
CA THR A 14 -13.38 1.40 -1.48
C THR A 14 -14.29 1.26 -2.70
N ASP A 15 -14.89 2.38 -3.10
CA ASP A 15 -15.51 2.52 -4.41
C ASP A 15 -14.42 2.65 -5.51
N MET A 16 -14.84 2.78 -6.77
CA MET A 16 -13.94 2.99 -7.92
C MET A 16 -13.15 4.30 -7.87
N LYS A 17 -13.57 5.25 -7.03
CA LYS A 17 -12.88 6.53 -6.81
C LYS A 17 -11.93 6.48 -5.61
N GLY A 18 -11.77 5.31 -4.99
CA GLY A 18 -10.90 5.11 -3.82
C GLY A 18 -11.49 5.65 -2.52
N ARG A 19 -12.80 5.92 -2.46
CA ARG A 19 -13.47 6.33 -1.22
C ARG A 19 -13.83 5.10 -0.40
N ILE A 20 -13.53 5.14 0.89
CA ILE A 20 -13.77 4.04 1.83
C ILE A 20 -15.27 3.75 1.95
N THR A 21 -15.65 2.50 1.69
CA THR A 21 -17.02 1.98 1.81
C THR A 21 -17.18 0.93 2.92
N TYR A 22 -16.06 0.42 3.42
CA TYR A 22 -16.03 -0.54 4.52
C TYR A 22 -14.68 -0.54 5.21
N VAL A 23 -14.69 -0.70 6.53
CA VAL A 23 -13.53 -1.00 7.37
C VAL A 23 -13.91 -2.01 8.45
N ASN A 24 -12.99 -2.92 8.79
CA ASN A 24 -13.23 -3.84 9.90
C ASN A 24 -12.76 -3.28 11.25
N ARG A 25 -13.06 -3.98 12.34
CA ARG A 25 -12.67 -3.57 13.70
C ARG A 25 -11.15 -3.45 13.87
N THR A 26 -10.39 -4.33 13.23
CA THR A 26 -8.92 -4.28 13.28
C THR A 26 -8.39 -3.01 12.61
N PHE A 27 -8.99 -2.59 11.47
CA PHE A 27 -8.66 -1.30 10.86
C PHE A 27 -8.82 -0.15 11.87
N MET A 28 -9.98 -0.05 12.51
CA MET A 28 -10.28 1.00 13.48
C MET A 28 -9.32 0.98 14.67
N ARG A 29 -9.08 -0.20 15.23
CA ARG A 29 -8.18 -0.37 16.38
C ARG A 29 -6.73 0.04 16.07
N ILE A 30 -6.20 -0.41 14.92
CA ILE A 30 -4.79 -0.17 14.55
C ILE A 30 -4.58 1.25 14.06
N SER A 31 -5.50 1.78 13.23
CA SER A 31 -5.38 3.13 12.68
C SER A 31 -5.84 4.22 13.63
N ASN A 32 -6.48 3.86 14.72
CA ASN A 32 -7.09 4.78 15.70
C ASN A 32 -8.13 5.74 15.10
N TYR A 33 -8.77 5.36 13.99
CA TYR A 33 -9.90 6.06 13.42
C TYR A 33 -11.21 5.38 13.82
N ALA A 34 -12.22 6.15 14.18
CA ALA A 34 -13.59 5.66 14.26
C ALA A 34 -14.17 5.48 12.84
N GLU A 35 -15.13 4.56 12.67
CA GLU A 35 -15.73 4.26 11.38
C GLU A 35 -16.28 5.52 10.67
N HIS A 36 -17.04 6.35 11.41
CA HIS A 36 -17.64 7.57 10.87
C HIS A 36 -16.62 8.63 10.42
N GLU A 37 -15.38 8.55 10.91
CA GLU A 37 -14.31 9.47 10.53
C GLU A 37 -13.69 9.10 9.18
N VAL A 38 -13.79 7.85 8.74
CA VAL A 38 -13.15 7.38 7.51
C VAL A 38 -14.14 7.04 6.39
N MET A 39 -15.38 6.69 6.72
CA MET A 39 -16.38 6.36 5.69
C MET A 39 -16.59 7.50 4.71
N GLY A 40 -16.53 7.17 3.40
CA GLY A 40 -16.64 8.14 2.30
C GLY A 40 -15.39 8.99 2.04
N LYS A 41 -14.38 8.94 2.90
CA LYS A 41 -13.10 9.62 2.66
C LYS A 41 -12.22 8.82 1.71
N GLN A 42 -11.30 9.53 1.04
CA GLN A 42 -10.26 8.90 0.23
C GLN A 42 -9.38 8.01 1.11
N HIS A 43 -9.07 6.81 0.64
CA HIS A 43 -8.26 5.84 1.39
C HIS A 43 -6.83 6.35 1.72
N ASN A 44 -6.39 7.40 1.02
CA ASN A 44 -5.11 8.04 1.30
C ASN A 44 -5.04 8.73 2.68
N VAL A 45 -6.13 8.77 3.43
CA VAL A 45 -6.16 9.29 4.82
C VAL A 45 -5.15 8.57 5.73
N VAL A 46 -4.87 7.29 5.47
CA VAL A 46 -3.86 6.51 6.21
C VAL A 46 -2.48 6.48 5.54
N ARG A 47 -2.29 7.20 4.43
CA ARG A 47 -1.05 7.14 3.66
C ARG A 47 0.09 7.85 4.38
N HIS A 48 1.22 7.15 4.59
CA HIS A 48 2.43 7.75 5.14
C HIS A 48 3.30 8.37 4.04
N PRO A 49 3.88 9.57 4.25
CA PRO A 49 4.73 10.24 3.26
C PRO A 49 6.03 9.50 2.93
N ASP A 50 6.49 8.58 3.78
CA ASP A 50 7.67 7.76 3.52
C ASP A 50 7.42 6.65 2.47
N VAL A 51 6.18 6.43 2.03
CA VAL A 51 5.90 5.55 0.90
C VAL A 51 5.90 6.38 -0.38
N PRO A 52 6.80 6.08 -1.34
CA PRO A 52 6.93 6.86 -2.57
C PRO A 52 5.66 6.87 -3.41
N ARG A 53 5.44 7.97 -4.12
CA ARG A 53 4.30 8.12 -5.03
C ARG A 53 4.36 7.11 -6.19
N GLY A 54 5.56 6.72 -6.61
CA GLY A 54 5.77 5.68 -7.63
C GLY A 54 5.25 4.30 -7.23
N VAL A 55 5.28 3.94 -5.93
CA VAL A 55 4.70 2.69 -5.44
C VAL A 55 3.17 2.70 -5.60
N TYR A 56 2.51 3.82 -5.28
CA TYR A 56 1.07 3.95 -5.50
C TYR A 56 0.71 4.01 -6.98
N ARG A 57 1.57 4.59 -7.82
CA ARG A 57 1.39 4.55 -9.27
C ARG A 57 1.45 3.11 -9.78
N LEU A 58 2.43 2.33 -9.32
CA LEU A 58 2.52 0.90 -9.63
C LEU A 58 1.27 0.14 -9.19
N MET A 59 0.79 0.40 -7.98
CA MET A 59 -0.44 -0.21 -7.47
C MET A 59 -1.63 0.04 -8.41
N TRP A 60 -1.85 1.30 -8.80
CA TRP A 60 -2.96 1.65 -9.69
C TRP A 60 -2.80 1.06 -11.09
N ASP A 61 -1.59 1.05 -11.64
CA ASP A 61 -1.32 0.43 -12.95
C ASP A 61 -1.57 -1.09 -12.92
N THR A 62 -1.17 -1.75 -11.84
CA THR A 62 -1.41 -3.19 -11.60
C THR A 62 -2.92 -3.51 -11.51
N LEU A 63 -3.66 -2.74 -10.71
CA LEU A 63 -5.10 -2.93 -10.55
C LEU A 63 -5.88 -2.64 -11.83
N LYS A 64 -5.52 -1.60 -12.59
CA LYS A 64 -6.12 -1.29 -13.89
C LYS A 64 -5.87 -2.38 -14.94
N ALA A 65 -4.74 -3.08 -14.83
CA ALA A 65 -4.45 -4.24 -15.67
C ALA A 65 -5.22 -5.51 -15.25
N GLY A 66 -6.03 -5.44 -14.19
CA GLY A 66 -6.83 -6.57 -13.70
C GLY A 66 -6.08 -7.50 -12.75
N ASN A 67 -4.88 -7.13 -12.32
CA ASN A 67 -4.01 -7.93 -11.46
C ASN A 67 -4.09 -7.50 -9.99
N GLU A 68 -3.63 -8.37 -9.10
CA GLU A 68 -3.48 -8.08 -7.68
C GLU A 68 -2.18 -7.31 -7.41
N PHE A 69 -2.23 -6.40 -6.43
CA PHE A 69 -1.04 -5.70 -5.96
C PHE A 69 -0.61 -6.24 -4.59
N PHE A 70 0.68 -6.49 -4.44
CA PHE A 70 1.33 -6.77 -3.16
C PHE A 70 2.41 -5.72 -2.89
N GLY A 71 2.43 -5.19 -1.66
CA GLY A 71 3.44 -4.20 -1.28
C GLY A 71 3.58 -4.08 0.24
N VAL A 72 4.81 -3.85 0.70
CA VAL A 72 5.07 -3.45 2.09
C VAL A 72 4.80 -1.95 2.20
N LEU A 73 3.79 -1.59 2.96
CA LEU A 73 3.33 -0.20 3.07
C LEU A 73 3.45 0.31 4.50
N LYS A 74 3.82 1.58 4.64
CA LYS A 74 3.78 2.34 5.89
C LYS A 74 2.53 3.19 5.91
N ASN A 75 1.76 3.11 6.98
CA ASN A 75 0.52 3.86 7.15
C ASN A 75 0.58 4.74 8.39
N LEU A 76 -0.21 5.81 8.40
CA LEU A 76 -0.43 6.70 9.54
C LEU A 76 -1.67 6.29 10.34
N THR A 77 -1.61 6.56 11.64
CA THR A 77 -2.77 6.54 12.53
C THR A 77 -3.35 7.96 12.69
N ALA A 78 -4.58 8.06 13.20
CA ALA A 78 -5.25 9.34 13.45
C ALA A 78 -4.49 10.24 14.42
N ASP A 79 -3.75 9.65 15.35
CA ASP A 79 -2.97 10.34 16.40
C ASP A 79 -1.47 10.52 16.07
N GLY A 80 -1.10 10.33 14.78
CA GLY A 80 0.24 10.61 14.28
C GLY A 80 1.29 9.53 14.52
N HIS A 81 0.87 8.33 14.96
CA HIS A 81 1.72 7.16 14.96
C HIS A 81 1.73 6.51 13.56
N PHE A 82 2.50 5.45 13.39
CA PHE A 82 2.59 4.71 12.13
C PHE A 82 2.64 3.20 12.37
N TYR A 83 2.30 2.46 11.33
CA TYR A 83 2.41 1.01 11.30
C TYR A 83 2.79 0.51 9.92
N TRP A 84 3.52 -0.62 9.90
CA TRP A 84 3.92 -1.29 8.68
C TRP A 84 3.02 -2.50 8.42
N VAL A 85 2.72 -2.75 7.16
CA VAL A 85 1.87 -3.86 6.72
C VAL A 85 2.36 -4.46 5.40
N LEU A 86 2.17 -5.75 5.23
CA LEU A 86 2.08 -6.36 3.92
C LEU A 86 0.63 -6.17 3.42
N ALA A 87 0.46 -5.37 2.39
CA ALA A 87 -0.82 -5.10 1.77
C ALA A 87 -1.04 -5.96 0.53
N ASN A 88 -2.19 -6.60 0.45
CA ASN A 88 -2.74 -7.17 -0.77
C ASN A 88 -3.97 -6.37 -1.18
N VAL A 89 -3.98 -5.85 -2.39
CA VAL A 89 -5.10 -5.07 -2.94
C VAL A 89 -5.60 -5.75 -4.21
N THR A 90 -6.91 -5.97 -4.27
CA THR A 90 -7.59 -6.65 -5.38
C THR A 90 -8.78 -5.86 -5.87
N LEU A 91 -9.31 -6.22 -7.04
CA LEU A 91 -10.57 -5.71 -7.53
C LEU A 91 -11.73 -6.30 -6.73
N ASP A 92 -12.63 -5.44 -6.25
CA ASP A 92 -13.90 -5.86 -5.65
C ASP A 92 -14.98 -5.91 -6.74
N ARG A 93 -15.63 -7.07 -6.89
CA ARG A 93 -16.64 -7.28 -7.93
C ARG A 93 -18.02 -7.45 -7.31
N ASN A 94 -19.03 -6.87 -7.97
CA ASN A 94 -20.42 -7.06 -7.58
C ASN A 94 -20.94 -8.45 -7.98
N ALA A 95 -22.19 -8.72 -7.66
CA ALA A 95 -22.85 -10.00 -7.97
C ALA A 95 -22.96 -10.30 -9.48
N THR A 96 -22.84 -9.28 -10.34
CA THR A 96 -22.83 -9.43 -11.81
C THR A 96 -21.43 -9.58 -12.38
N GLY A 97 -20.38 -9.58 -11.54
CA GLY A 97 -18.97 -9.71 -11.93
C GLY A 97 -18.30 -8.40 -12.37
N GLU A 98 -19.02 -7.29 -12.34
CA GLU A 98 -18.47 -5.98 -12.68
C GLU A 98 -17.63 -5.43 -11.54
N VAL A 99 -16.56 -4.70 -11.86
CA VAL A 99 -15.71 -4.07 -10.85
C VAL A 99 -16.47 -2.93 -10.17
N ALA A 100 -16.73 -3.09 -8.88
CA ALA A 100 -17.44 -2.11 -8.04
C ALA A 100 -16.49 -1.24 -7.21
N GLY A 101 -15.24 -1.68 -7.05
CA GLY A 101 -14.26 -0.97 -6.24
C GLY A 101 -13.00 -1.81 -6.01
N TYR A 102 -12.38 -1.58 -4.85
CA TYR A 102 -11.15 -2.26 -4.45
C TYR A 102 -11.30 -2.84 -3.06
N PHE A 103 -10.69 -4.01 -2.88
CA PHE A 103 -10.65 -4.74 -1.61
C PHE A 103 -9.20 -4.85 -1.15
N SER A 104 -8.92 -4.48 0.08
CA SER A 104 -7.58 -4.53 0.64
C SER A 104 -7.54 -5.33 1.93
N VAL A 105 -6.62 -6.29 1.98
CA VAL A 105 -6.24 -7.03 3.19
C VAL A 105 -4.81 -6.68 3.53
N ARG A 106 -4.57 -6.36 4.80
CA ARG A 106 -3.23 -6.02 5.32
C ARG A 106 -2.96 -6.86 6.56
N ARG A 107 -1.73 -7.34 6.66
CA ARG A 107 -1.26 -8.17 7.77
C ARG A 107 0.09 -7.70 8.29
N SER A 108 0.54 -8.29 9.38
CA SER A 108 1.88 -8.06 9.92
C SER A 108 2.95 -8.36 8.88
N VAL A 109 4.09 -7.73 9.03
CA VAL A 109 5.25 -7.84 8.13
C VAL A 109 6.51 -8.01 8.97
N SER A 110 7.47 -8.81 8.49
CA SER A 110 8.72 -9.06 9.20
C SER A 110 9.60 -7.80 9.28
N PRO A 111 10.45 -7.67 10.30
CA PRO A 111 11.40 -6.56 10.39
C PRO A 111 12.36 -6.50 9.20
N ASP A 112 12.71 -7.63 8.62
CA ASP A 112 13.59 -7.71 7.45
C ASP A 112 12.92 -7.14 6.21
N ALA A 113 11.66 -7.49 5.95
CA ALA A 113 10.89 -6.90 4.86
C ALA A 113 10.68 -5.38 5.05
N VAL A 114 10.51 -4.92 6.28
CA VAL A 114 10.46 -3.48 6.59
C VAL A 114 11.78 -2.79 6.24
N ARG A 115 12.94 -3.39 6.58
CA ARG A 115 14.25 -2.82 6.23
C ARG A 115 14.43 -2.73 4.72
N GLU A 116 14.19 -3.83 4.01
CA GLU A 116 14.33 -3.87 2.55
C GLU A 116 13.42 -2.85 1.84
N ALA A 117 12.17 -2.75 2.28
CA ALA A 117 11.24 -1.75 1.76
C ALA A 117 11.68 -0.32 2.08
N SER A 118 12.19 -0.07 3.30
CA SER A 118 12.66 1.24 3.72
C SER A 118 13.86 1.71 2.89
N ASP A 119 14.82 0.83 2.64
CA ASP A 119 16.01 1.13 1.83
C ASP A 119 15.61 1.44 0.38
N LEU A 120 14.74 0.63 -0.20
CA LEU A 120 14.20 0.84 -1.54
C LEU A 120 13.45 2.17 -1.64
N TYR A 121 12.59 2.47 -0.67
CA TYR A 121 11.78 3.69 -0.64
C TYR A 121 12.61 4.95 -0.39
N ALA A 122 13.68 4.87 0.39
CA ALA A 122 14.60 5.99 0.59
C ALA A 122 15.20 6.48 -0.74
N GLU A 123 15.63 5.56 -1.60
CA GLU A 123 16.16 5.90 -2.92
C GLU A 123 15.07 6.44 -3.85
N MET A 124 13.89 5.82 -3.88
CA MET A 124 12.75 6.31 -4.66
C MET A 124 12.36 7.74 -4.26
N LEU A 125 12.31 8.03 -2.95
CA LEU A 125 12.01 9.37 -2.44
C LEU A 125 13.09 10.39 -2.78
N ARG A 126 14.37 9.97 -2.83
CA ARG A 126 15.46 10.84 -3.29
C ARG A 126 15.24 11.24 -4.75
N ILE A 127 14.87 10.29 -5.60
CA ILE A 127 14.55 10.53 -7.01
C ILE A 127 13.34 11.45 -7.15
N GLU A 128 12.27 11.21 -6.37
CA GLU A 128 11.07 12.04 -6.39
C GLU A 128 11.36 13.51 -6.03
N ARG A 129 12.22 13.74 -5.02
CA ARG A 129 12.64 15.12 -4.66
C ARG A 129 13.42 15.80 -5.78
N GLN A 130 14.25 15.06 -6.52
CA GLN A 130 15.02 15.61 -7.64
C GLN A 130 14.16 15.88 -8.88
N ALA A 131 13.18 15.02 -9.16
CA ALA A 131 12.32 15.13 -10.34
C ALA A 131 11.27 16.25 -10.22
N GLY A 132 10.98 16.70 -9.01
CA GLY A 132 9.91 17.67 -8.73
C GLY A 132 8.51 17.05 -8.76
N SER A 133 7.53 17.78 -8.23
CA SER A 133 6.22 17.22 -7.88
C SER A 133 5.47 16.58 -9.05
N ALA A 134 5.55 17.15 -10.24
CA ALA A 134 4.80 16.64 -11.41
C ALA A 134 5.38 15.34 -11.97
N ALA A 135 6.71 15.23 -12.04
CA ALA A 135 7.40 14.07 -12.63
C ALA A 135 7.73 12.97 -11.57
N ALA A 136 7.59 13.26 -10.28
CA ALA A 136 8.00 12.39 -9.20
C ALA A 136 7.48 10.95 -9.30
N PRO A 137 6.16 10.69 -9.50
CA PRO A 137 5.66 9.31 -9.54
C PRO A 137 6.21 8.50 -10.71
N GLU A 138 6.36 9.13 -11.86
CA GLU A 138 6.88 8.50 -13.08
C GLU A 138 8.37 8.17 -12.92
N ALA A 139 9.15 9.13 -12.42
CA ALA A 139 10.59 8.98 -12.26
C ALA A 139 10.95 7.86 -11.25
N SER A 140 10.32 7.85 -10.10
CA SER A 140 10.56 6.82 -9.09
C SER A 140 10.05 5.44 -9.53
N LEU A 141 8.93 5.37 -10.25
CA LEU A 141 8.43 4.12 -10.83
C LEU A 141 9.38 3.57 -11.90
N ALA A 142 9.90 4.42 -12.79
CA ALA A 142 10.85 4.01 -13.81
C ALA A 142 12.12 3.42 -13.18
N TRP A 143 12.66 4.08 -12.15
CA TRP A 143 13.79 3.56 -11.39
C TRP A 143 13.46 2.23 -10.71
N LEU A 144 12.30 2.11 -10.06
CA LEU A 144 11.88 0.86 -9.42
C LEU A 144 11.83 -0.30 -10.41
N LYS A 145 11.26 -0.08 -11.59
CA LYS A 145 11.21 -1.11 -12.65
C LYS A 145 12.62 -1.54 -13.09
N SER A 146 13.55 -0.61 -13.24
CA SER A 146 14.95 -0.91 -13.57
C SER A 146 15.62 -1.72 -12.44
N ALA A 147 15.47 -1.30 -11.19
CA ALA A 147 16.03 -1.99 -10.04
C ALA A 147 15.49 -3.42 -9.88
N MET A 148 14.22 -3.65 -10.20
CA MET A 148 13.62 -4.99 -10.21
C MET A 148 14.13 -5.84 -11.39
N ALA A 149 14.29 -5.25 -12.57
CA ALA A 149 14.83 -5.92 -13.75
C ALA A 149 16.29 -6.38 -13.52
N GLU A 150 17.12 -5.54 -12.90
CA GLU A 150 18.50 -5.90 -12.52
C GLU A 150 18.54 -7.08 -11.55
N ARG A 151 17.56 -7.22 -10.68
CA ARG A 151 17.39 -8.34 -9.75
C ARG A 151 16.71 -9.56 -10.39
N MET A 152 16.25 -9.45 -11.62
CA MET A 152 15.48 -10.47 -12.36
C MET A 152 14.22 -10.95 -11.63
N VAL A 153 13.54 -10.04 -10.94
CA VAL A 153 12.28 -10.29 -10.22
C VAL A 153 11.24 -9.23 -10.52
N SER A 154 9.97 -9.55 -10.33
CA SER A 154 8.91 -8.54 -10.26
C SER A 154 8.87 -7.88 -8.87
N PHE A 155 8.25 -6.71 -8.75
CA PHE A 155 8.04 -6.07 -7.44
C PHE A 155 7.21 -6.96 -6.50
N GLU A 156 6.24 -7.69 -7.04
CA GLU A 156 5.46 -8.69 -6.29
C GLU A 156 6.35 -9.81 -5.75
N GLN A 157 7.18 -10.40 -6.61
CA GLN A 157 8.12 -11.46 -6.21
C GLN A 157 9.11 -10.97 -5.14
N PHE A 158 9.63 -9.75 -5.32
CA PHE A 158 10.49 -9.12 -4.33
C PHE A 158 9.76 -8.97 -2.98
N THR A 159 8.56 -8.37 -2.99
CA THR A 159 7.76 -8.16 -1.78
C THR A 159 7.43 -9.47 -1.06
N LEU A 160 6.98 -10.48 -1.80
CA LEU A 160 6.59 -11.77 -1.21
C LEU A 160 7.79 -12.58 -0.72
N ALA A 161 8.95 -12.46 -1.36
CA ALA A 161 10.18 -13.11 -0.92
C ALA A 161 10.68 -12.52 0.40
N SER A 162 10.64 -11.18 0.53
CA SER A 162 11.04 -10.47 1.76
C SER A 162 10.12 -10.76 2.97
N CYS A 163 8.90 -11.24 2.72
CA CYS A 163 7.92 -11.57 3.76
C CYS A 163 7.86 -13.07 4.10
N ARG A 164 8.72 -13.90 3.52
CA ARG A 164 8.84 -15.32 3.91
C ARG A 164 9.77 -15.41 5.12
N ASP A 165 9.27 -16.00 6.20
CA ASP A 165 10.05 -16.42 7.37
C ASP A 165 10.90 -17.65 7.03
#